data_c8c7b5792d2f474da4eb76d1b3b39ae6
#
_entry.id   c8c7b5792d2f474da4eb76d1b3b39ae6
#
_cell.length_a   1.000
_cell.length_b   1.000
_cell.length_c   1.000
_cell.angle_alpha   90.00
_cell.angle_beta   90.00
_cell.angle_gamma   90.00
#
_symmetry.space_group_name_H-M   'P 1'
#
loop_
_entity.id
_entity.type
_entity.pdbx_description
1 polymer ?
#
loop_
_entity_poly.entity_id
_entity_poly.type
_entity_poly.pdbx_seq_one_letter_code
_entity_poly.pdbx_strand_id
1 'polypeptide(L)'
;MELVKRAPPTALPANFTFWDGVYQPVLDFDQDGCYNVPAIDKDGKIAEGLGVNFVSLTSSCRDESDLDNNNVYVRSRCNSNGWCIFLYDYYFEKDVAIPNFADIGIGHRHDWEHIAVWTLHRTPAYVAVSQHGGYEIKAAKDVRWDAETHPKVVYHKDGAQTHCFRFANQGDDKIENHKKVWFRGDLVSYDGFPSGIRDKLFAHNFGDATIAIKDSTFPGNIKKAQPKEVTFDANVDSGLL
;
A
#
# COMPACT_ATOMS: atom_id res chain seq x y z
N MET A 1 -21.66 -28.85 -3.16
CA MET A 1 -20.47 -28.48 -2.33
C MET A 1 -20.35 -26.99 -2.43
N GLU A 2 -20.79 -26.27 -1.41
CA GLU A 2 -20.68 -24.83 -1.36
C GLU A 2 -19.18 -24.51 -1.29
N LEU A 3 -18.66 -23.77 -2.27
CA LEU A 3 -17.29 -23.28 -2.22
C LEU A 3 -17.23 -22.30 -1.05
N VAL A 4 -16.63 -22.71 0.05
CA VAL A 4 -16.37 -21.81 1.18
C VAL A 4 -15.55 -20.65 0.62
N LYS A 5 -16.18 -19.49 0.50
CA LYS A 5 -15.51 -18.26 0.08
C LYS A 5 -14.43 -17.98 1.11
N ARG A 6 -13.18 -17.94 0.68
CA ARG A 6 -12.06 -17.64 1.52
C ARG A 6 -12.12 -16.15 1.89
N ALA A 7 -12.17 -15.85 3.17
CA ALA A 7 -12.11 -14.48 3.66
C ALA A 7 -10.66 -14.13 4.03
N PRO A 8 -10.19 -12.90 3.73
CA PRO A 8 -8.92 -12.39 4.24
C PRO A 8 -8.91 -12.41 5.77
N PRO A 9 -7.74 -12.32 6.43
CA PRO A 9 -7.64 -12.16 7.88
C PRO A 9 -8.49 -10.98 8.39
N THR A 10 -8.93 -11.04 9.65
CA THR A 10 -9.62 -9.90 10.27
C THR A 10 -8.65 -8.75 10.48
N ALA A 11 -9.05 -7.54 10.15
CA ALA A 11 -8.24 -6.35 10.30
C ALA A 11 -7.76 -6.15 11.74
N LEU A 12 -6.52 -5.73 11.88
CA LEU A 12 -5.99 -5.22 13.15
C LEU A 12 -6.70 -3.89 13.48
N PRO A 13 -6.99 -3.62 14.75
CA PRO A 13 -7.52 -2.32 15.14
C PRO A 13 -6.51 -1.22 14.78
N ALA A 14 -7.02 -0.09 14.31
CA ALA A 14 -6.19 1.08 14.00
C ALA A 14 -5.37 1.50 15.22
N ASN A 15 -4.06 1.60 15.04
CA ASN A 15 -3.11 2.05 16.06
C ASN A 15 -1.91 2.73 15.40
N PHE A 16 -1.91 4.05 15.39
CA PHE A 16 -0.95 4.84 14.63
C PHE A 16 -0.58 6.15 15.32
N THR A 17 0.57 6.71 14.94
CA THR A 17 0.97 8.05 15.41
C THR A 17 0.14 9.13 14.72
N PHE A 18 0.01 10.29 15.36
CA PHE A 18 -0.72 11.43 14.80
C PHE A 18 -0.25 11.77 13.36
N TRP A 19 1.06 11.85 13.15
CA TRP A 19 1.63 12.23 11.85
C TRP A 19 1.47 11.14 10.78
N ASP A 20 1.52 9.87 11.15
CA ASP A 20 1.21 8.78 10.23
C ASP A 20 -0.23 8.91 9.68
N GLY A 21 -1.18 9.31 10.54
CA GLY A 21 -2.56 9.55 10.13
C GLY A 21 -2.75 10.82 9.29
N VAL A 22 -2.00 11.89 9.58
CA VAL A 22 -2.09 13.17 8.86
C VAL A 22 -1.73 13.03 7.38
N TYR A 23 -0.74 12.20 7.06
CA TYR A 23 -0.27 12.06 5.66
C TYR A 23 -0.75 10.78 4.98
N GLN A 24 -1.65 10.02 5.59
CA GLN A 24 -2.15 8.77 4.98
C GLN A 24 -2.78 9.05 3.62
N PRO A 25 -2.33 8.37 2.55
CA PRO A 25 -2.93 8.49 1.22
C PRO A 25 -4.41 8.08 1.21
N VAL A 26 -5.16 8.68 0.29
CA VAL A 26 -6.51 8.23 -0.05
C VAL A 26 -6.47 7.51 -1.39
N LEU A 27 -7.15 6.38 -1.47
CA LEU A 27 -7.11 5.50 -2.62
C LEU A 27 -8.43 5.45 -3.39
N ASP A 28 -8.32 5.33 -4.71
CA ASP A 28 -9.30 4.66 -5.54
C ASP A 28 -8.66 3.43 -6.19
N PHE A 29 -9.51 2.55 -6.69
CA PHE A 29 -9.13 1.28 -7.30
C PHE A 29 -9.88 1.17 -8.62
N ASP A 30 -9.15 1.14 -9.74
CA ASP A 30 -9.75 0.92 -11.05
C ASP A 30 -10.53 -0.41 -11.05
N GLN A 31 -11.56 -0.53 -11.91
CA GLN A 31 -12.50 -1.67 -11.90
C GLN A 31 -11.82 -3.04 -12.07
N ASP A 32 -10.64 -3.07 -12.64
CA ASP A 32 -9.83 -4.28 -12.83
C ASP A 32 -8.87 -4.57 -11.67
N GLY A 33 -8.75 -3.67 -10.67
CA GLY A 33 -7.89 -3.84 -9.49
C GLY A 33 -8.59 -4.51 -8.32
N CYS A 34 -7.86 -5.35 -7.58
CA CYS A 34 -8.27 -5.87 -6.27
C CYS A 34 -8.32 -4.75 -5.22
N TYR A 35 -9.03 -4.96 -4.11
CA TYR A 35 -8.87 -4.14 -2.92
C TYR A 35 -7.69 -4.63 -2.07
N ASN A 36 -6.99 -3.72 -1.40
CA ASN A 36 -6.06 -4.10 -0.36
C ASN A 36 -6.82 -4.63 0.86
N VAL A 37 -6.25 -5.63 1.52
CA VAL A 37 -6.84 -6.31 2.67
C VAL A 37 -5.80 -6.51 3.77
N PRO A 38 -6.19 -6.96 5.00
CA PRO A 38 -5.21 -7.26 6.03
C PRO A 38 -4.28 -8.41 5.62
N ALA A 39 -2.98 -8.23 5.85
CA ALA A 39 -2.00 -9.29 5.62
C ALA A 39 -1.86 -10.25 6.81
N ILE A 40 -2.31 -9.83 8.00
CA ILE A 40 -2.25 -10.59 9.25
C ILE A 40 -3.37 -10.15 10.20
N ASP A 41 -3.91 -11.07 11.01
CA ASP A 41 -4.84 -10.74 12.10
C ASP A 41 -4.15 -10.69 13.47
N LYS A 42 -4.93 -10.35 14.51
CA LYS A 42 -4.46 -10.25 15.89
C LYS A 42 -3.98 -11.59 16.48
N ASP A 43 -4.40 -12.71 15.94
CA ASP A 43 -4.03 -14.07 16.36
C ASP A 43 -2.80 -14.57 15.56
N GLY A 44 -2.31 -13.74 14.64
CA GLY A 44 -1.15 -14.02 13.81
C GLY A 44 -1.44 -14.94 12.63
N LYS A 45 -2.69 -15.05 12.20
CA LYS A 45 -3.03 -15.74 10.95
C LYS A 45 -2.63 -14.83 9.78
N ILE A 46 -1.68 -15.29 8.98
CA ILE A 46 -1.23 -14.62 7.76
C ILE A 46 -2.24 -14.85 6.64
N ALA A 47 -2.44 -13.85 5.81
CA ALA A 47 -3.20 -13.97 4.58
C ALA A 47 -2.54 -15.01 3.64
N GLU A 48 -3.31 -15.99 3.21
CA GLU A 48 -2.78 -17.05 2.35
C GLU A 48 -2.68 -16.61 0.88
N GLY A 49 -3.22 -15.43 0.54
CA GLY A 49 -3.31 -14.91 -0.83
C GLY A 49 -4.20 -15.74 -1.76
N LEU A 50 -4.39 -15.26 -2.96
CA LEU A 50 -5.21 -15.92 -3.99
C LEU A 50 -4.32 -16.41 -5.14
N GLY A 51 -4.70 -17.52 -5.77
CA GLY A 51 -4.03 -18.00 -6.98
C GLY A 51 -4.32 -17.11 -8.18
N VAL A 52 -3.50 -17.18 -9.20
CA VAL A 52 -3.65 -16.39 -10.45
C VAL A 52 -4.47 -17.12 -11.54
N ASN A 53 -4.87 -18.35 -11.29
CA ASN A 53 -5.61 -19.19 -12.23
C ASN A 53 -7.11 -18.88 -12.21
N PHE A 54 -7.49 -17.63 -12.45
CA PHE A 54 -8.87 -17.18 -12.47
C PHE A 54 -9.24 -16.58 -13.83
N VAL A 55 -10.50 -16.75 -14.20
CA VAL A 55 -11.06 -16.18 -15.45
C VAL A 55 -11.23 -14.65 -15.41
N SER A 56 -11.01 -14.03 -14.25
CA SER A 56 -11.15 -12.58 -14.04
C SER A 56 -10.02 -12.03 -13.18
N LEU A 57 -9.59 -10.81 -13.49
CA LEU A 57 -8.57 -10.07 -12.75
C LEU A 57 -8.96 -9.90 -11.27
N THR A 58 -10.25 -9.63 -11.00
CA THR A 58 -10.76 -9.24 -9.70
C THR A 58 -11.57 -10.31 -8.97
N SER A 59 -11.67 -11.53 -9.52
CA SER A 59 -12.46 -12.59 -8.86
C SER A 59 -11.95 -12.86 -7.44
N SER A 60 -12.87 -12.81 -6.47
CA SER A 60 -12.65 -13.05 -5.02
C SER A 60 -11.74 -12.05 -4.30
N CYS A 61 -11.40 -10.91 -4.89
CA CYS A 61 -10.53 -9.89 -4.28
C CYS A 61 -11.04 -8.46 -4.45
N ARG A 62 -12.30 -8.28 -4.83
CA ARG A 62 -12.95 -6.97 -4.98
C ARG A 62 -14.34 -6.96 -4.39
N ASP A 63 -14.54 -7.63 -3.28
CA ASP A 63 -15.82 -7.60 -2.60
C ASP A 63 -15.96 -6.29 -1.81
N GLU A 64 -17.17 -5.74 -1.73
CA GLU A 64 -17.43 -4.52 -0.96
C GLU A 64 -17.00 -4.66 0.50
N SER A 65 -17.17 -5.85 1.08
CA SER A 65 -16.75 -6.19 2.44
C SER A 65 -15.24 -6.08 2.68
N ASP A 66 -14.40 -6.15 1.64
CA ASP A 66 -12.95 -5.98 1.76
C ASP A 66 -12.58 -4.55 2.13
N LEU A 67 -13.43 -3.57 1.75
CA LEU A 67 -13.27 -2.17 2.17
C LEU A 67 -13.68 -1.93 3.63
N ASP A 68 -14.45 -2.84 4.24
CA ASP A 68 -14.80 -2.80 5.67
C ASP A 68 -13.83 -3.62 6.53
N ASN A 69 -13.06 -4.51 5.91
CA ASN A 69 -12.05 -5.33 6.53
C ASN A 69 -10.69 -5.04 5.89
N ASN A 70 -10.05 -3.93 6.28
CA ASN A 70 -8.91 -3.38 5.58
C ASN A 70 -7.84 -2.90 6.57
N ASN A 71 -6.56 -3.08 6.23
CA ASN A 71 -5.45 -2.42 6.91
C ASN A 71 -4.50 -1.76 5.91
N VAL A 72 -3.89 -0.69 6.38
CA VAL A 72 -2.72 -0.05 5.78
C VAL A 72 -1.62 -0.04 6.83
N TYR A 73 -0.40 -0.35 6.43
CA TYR A 73 0.73 -0.38 7.36
C TYR A 73 1.67 0.78 7.06
N VAL A 74 2.23 1.42 8.09
CA VAL A 74 3.10 2.58 7.87
C VAL A 74 4.34 2.54 8.75
N ARG A 75 5.43 3.00 8.18
CA ARG A 75 6.65 3.31 8.92
C ARG A 75 7.15 4.69 8.50
N SER A 76 7.44 5.52 9.48
CA SER A 76 8.01 6.85 9.27
C SER A 76 9.46 6.93 9.76
N ARG A 77 10.20 7.89 9.22
CA ARG A 77 11.56 8.23 9.63
C ARG A 77 11.83 9.69 9.36
N CYS A 78 12.50 10.36 10.28
CA CYS A 78 12.88 11.76 10.17
C CYS A 78 14.37 11.95 10.34
N ASN A 79 14.97 12.92 9.61
CA ASN A 79 16.32 13.37 9.83
C ASN A 79 16.33 14.76 10.49
N SER A 80 17.45 15.10 11.14
CA SER A 80 17.60 16.37 11.89
C SER A 80 17.53 17.64 11.02
N ASN A 81 17.60 17.49 9.69
CA ASN A 81 17.44 18.58 8.72
C ASN A 81 15.98 18.92 8.39
N GLY A 82 15.02 18.33 9.10
CA GLY A 82 13.60 18.58 8.96
C GLY A 82 12.88 17.73 7.90
N TRP A 83 13.60 16.90 7.15
CA TRP A 83 12.98 15.94 6.24
C TRP A 83 12.44 14.72 6.97
N CYS A 84 11.21 14.33 6.65
CA CYS A 84 10.61 13.07 7.06
C CYS A 84 10.06 12.32 5.85
N ILE A 85 10.04 11.01 5.95
CA ILE A 85 9.32 10.10 5.05
C ILE A 85 8.29 9.30 5.83
N PHE A 86 7.11 9.16 5.27
CA PHE A 86 6.03 8.27 5.72
C PHE A 86 5.80 7.27 4.60
N LEU A 87 6.21 6.01 4.79
CA LEU A 87 6.07 4.95 3.80
C LEU A 87 4.91 4.04 4.19
N TYR A 88 3.88 4.03 3.35
CA TYR A 88 2.65 3.25 3.51
C TYR A 88 2.71 2.01 2.66
N ASP A 89 2.41 0.86 3.24
CA ASP A 89 2.43 -0.47 2.65
C ASP A 89 1.00 -1.00 2.51
N TYR A 90 0.65 -1.51 1.35
CA TYR A 90 -0.66 -2.05 0.99
C TYR A 90 -0.51 -3.48 0.51
N TYR A 91 -1.26 -4.40 1.13
CA TYR A 91 -1.24 -5.81 0.76
C TYR A 91 -2.45 -6.17 -0.10
N PHE A 92 -2.20 -6.87 -1.19
CA PHE A 92 -3.21 -7.44 -2.08
C PHE A 92 -3.03 -8.96 -2.12
N GLU A 93 -4.15 -9.73 -2.17
CA GLU A 93 -4.10 -11.19 -2.15
C GLU A 93 -3.55 -11.81 -3.43
N LYS A 94 -3.60 -11.08 -4.51
CA LYS A 94 -3.02 -11.44 -5.83
C LYS A 94 -2.81 -10.20 -6.66
N ASP A 95 -1.92 -10.31 -7.64
CA ASP A 95 -1.85 -9.42 -8.78
C ASP A 95 -1.83 -10.22 -10.07
N VAL A 96 -2.71 -9.89 -11.03
CA VAL A 96 -2.90 -10.61 -12.28
C VAL A 96 -2.79 -9.67 -13.46
N ALA A 97 -1.76 -9.82 -14.26
CA ALA A 97 -1.57 -9.07 -15.49
C ALA A 97 -2.49 -9.57 -16.63
N ILE A 98 -2.52 -10.89 -16.81
CA ILE A 98 -3.35 -11.55 -17.83
C ILE A 98 -4.13 -12.68 -17.15
N PRO A 99 -5.49 -12.66 -17.22
CA PRO A 99 -6.29 -13.74 -16.68
C PRO A 99 -5.97 -15.06 -17.36
N ASN A 100 -6.19 -16.15 -16.66
CA ASN A 100 -5.92 -17.49 -17.16
C ASN A 100 -6.69 -17.77 -18.46
N PHE A 101 -5.96 -17.86 -19.56
CA PHE A 101 -6.43 -18.43 -20.80
C PHE A 101 -5.59 -19.68 -21.06
N ALA A 102 -6.20 -20.88 -20.95
CA ALA A 102 -5.53 -22.17 -21.16
C ALA A 102 -4.37 -22.45 -20.16
N ASP A 103 -4.60 -22.26 -18.85
CA ASP A 103 -3.66 -22.53 -17.76
C ASP A 103 -2.34 -21.69 -17.75
N ILE A 104 -2.32 -20.57 -18.45
CA ILE A 104 -1.15 -19.67 -18.54
C ILE A 104 -1.52 -18.28 -18.01
N GLY A 105 -1.96 -18.18 -16.74
CA GLY A 105 -2.13 -16.89 -16.07
C GLY A 105 -0.77 -16.22 -15.82
N ILE A 106 -0.64 -14.92 -16.16
CA ILE A 106 0.54 -14.12 -15.81
C ILE A 106 0.17 -13.26 -14.61
N GLY A 107 0.97 -13.36 -13.55
CA GLY A 107 0.77 -12.67 -12.29
C GLY A 107 1.37 -13.46 -11.14
N HIS A 108 1.14 -12.99 -9.94
CA HIS A 108 1.62 -13.65 -8.73
C HIS A 108 0.58 -13.63 -7.61
N ARG A 109 0.66 -14.66 -6.77
CA ARG A 109 -0.01 -14.69 -5.47
C ARG A 109 0.70 -13.69 -4.57
N HIS A 110 -0.06 -12.94 -3.78
CA HIS A 110 0.39 -11.83 -2.97
C HIS A 110 0.97 -10.68 -3.80
N ASP A 111 0.66 -9.49 -3.37
CA ASP A 111 1.27 -8.28 -3.86
C ASP A 111 1.44 -7.27 -2.72
N TRP A 112 2.49 -6.46 -2.80
CA TRP A 112 2.78 -5.38 -1.88
C TRP A 112 3.15 -4.14 -2.66
N GLU A 113 2.32 -3.10 -2.53
CA GLU A 113 2.54 -1.82 -3.18
C GLU A 113 2.66 -0.69 -2.16
N HIS A 114 3.41 0.35 -2.51
CA HIS A 114 3.89 1.32 -1.55
C HIS A 114 3.65 2.76 -2.00
N ILE A 115 3.34 3.63 -1.03
CA ILE A 115 3.26 5.08 -1.25
C ILE A 115 4.12 5.77 -0.19
N ALA A 116 5.05 6.62 -0.63
CA ALA A 116 5.87 7.42 0.25
C ALA A 116 5.45 8.90 0.19
N VAL A 117 5.17 9.49 1.34
CA VAL A 117 4.95 10.94 1.48
C VAL A 117 6.18 11.54 2.14
N TRP A 118 6.83 12.45 1.44
CA TRP A 118 7.96 13.21 1.91
C TRP A 118 7.54 14.58 2.41
N THR A 119 7.95 14.94 3.60
CA THR A 119 7.65 16.25 4.20
C THR A 119 8.92 16.98 4.58
N LEU A 120 8.89 18.30 4.45
CA LEU A 120 9.91 19.20 4.99
C LEU A 120 9.26 20.08 6.05
N HIS A 121 9.77 20.04 7.28
CA HIS A 121 9.19 20.78 8.41
C HIS A 121 7.66 20.60 8.49
N ARG A 122 7.18 19.36 8.40
CA ARG A 122 5.76 18.95 8.45
C ARG A 122 4.90 19.40 7.26
N THR A 123 5.49 19.97 6.21
CA THR A 123 4.77 20.34 4.99
C THR A 123 5.03 19.29 3.92
N PRO A 124 4.00 18.68 3.28
CA PRO A 124 4.19 17.79 2.14
C PRO A 124 5.01 18.45 1.03
N ALA A 125 6.06 17.77 0.59
CA ALA A 125 6.97 18.29 -0.43
C ALA A 125 7.00 17.40 -1.68
N TYR A 126 6.98 16.07 -1.49
CA TYR A 126 6.95 15.10 -2.59
C TYR A 126 6.10 13.89 -2.20
N VAL A 127 5.59 13.21 -3.22
CA VAL A 127 4.96 11.89 -3.09
C VAL A 127 5.63 10.95 -4.09
N ALA A 128 5.87 9.71 -3.68
CA ALA A 128 6.37 8.65 -4.53
C ALA A 128 5.41 7.45 -4.47
N VAL A 129 5.03 6.90 -5.62
CA VAL A 129 4.16 5.74 -5.73
C VAL A 129 4.91 4.59 -6.39
N SER A 130 4.79 3.37 -5.86
CA SER A 130 5.50 2.22 -6.39
C SER A 130 4.96 1.79 -7.75
N GLN A 131 5.89 1.42 -8.64
CA GLN A 131 5.61 0.91 -9.99
C GLN A 131 6.70 -0.08 -10.38
N HIS A 132 6.35 -1.36 -10.56
CA HIS A 132 7.23 -2.40 -11.13
C HIS A 132 8.66 -2.41 -10.54
N GLY A 133 8.75 -2.35 -9.20
CA GLY A 133 10.02 -2.37 -8.47
C GLY A 133 10.77 -1.03 -8.38
N GLY A 134 10.23 0.03 -8.99
CA GLY A 134 10.66 1.42 -8.88
C GLY A 134 9.60 2.32 -8.24
N TYR A 135 9.76 3.64 -8.40
CA TYR A 135 8.79 4.64 -7.95
C TYR A 135 8.65 5.77 -8.98
N GLU A 136 7.40 6.17 -9.26
CA GLU A 136 7.13 7.48 -9.85
C GLU A 136 7.11 8.52 -8.74
N ILE A 137 7.85 9.63 -8.91
CA ILE A 137 7.99 10.67 -7.88
C ILE A 137 7.48 12.00 -8.44
N LYS A 138 6.59 12.67 -7.69
CA LYS A 138 6.10 14.02 -8.03
C LYS A 138 6.28 14.99 -6.88
N ALA A 139 6.56 16.26 -7.22
CA ALA A 139 6.49 17.35 -6.24
C ALA A 139 5.03 17.54 -5.77
N ALA A 140 4.84 17.94 -4.52
CA ALA A 140 3.52 18.09 -3.91
C ALA A 140 2.58 18.99 -4.72
N LYS A 141 3.11 20.02 -5.39
CA LYS A 141 2.34 20.94 -6.26
C LYS A 141 1.74 20.26 -7.49
N ASP A 142 2.28 19.11 -7.90
CA ASP A 142 1.87 18.35 -9.09
C ASP A 142 1.03 17.13 -8.72
N VAL A 143 0.71 16.98 -7.43
CA VAL A 143 -0.14 15.91 -6.87
C VAL A 143 -1.52 16.46 -6.56
N ARG A 144 -2.56 15.64 -6.72
CA ARG A 144 -3.90 15.95 -6.24
C ARG A 144 -4.05 15.49 -4.79
N TRP A 145 -4.67 16.31 -3.97
CA TRP A 145 -4.81 16.08 -2.53
C TRP A 145 -6.27 16.04 -2.10
N ASP A 146 -6.54 15.30 -1.05
CA ASP A 146 -7.72 15.40 -0.22
C ASP A 146 -7.32 16.08 1.10
N ALA A 147 -8.08 17.12 1.51
CA ALA A 147 -7.80 17.92 2.71
C ALA A 147 -6.30 18.36 2.85
N GLU A 148 -5.64 18.67 1.74
CA GLU A 148 -4.26 19.22 1.64
C GLU A 148 -3.13 18.30 2.11
N THR A 149 -3.41 17.22 2.82
CA THR A 149 -2.39 16.33 3.39
C THR A 149 -2.47 14.88 2.93
N HIS A 150 -3.59 14.48 2.33
CA HIS A 150 -3.82 13.11 1.87
C HIS A 150 -3.65 13.03 0.35
N PRO A 151 -2.54 12.51 -0.20
CA PRO A 151 -2.38 12.41 -1.64
C PRO A 151 -3.38 11.42 -2.23
N LYS A 152 -4.00 11.79 -3.36
CA LYS A 152 -4.93 10.94 -4.11
C LYS A 152 -4.17 10.02 -5.05
N VAL A 153 -4.31 8.72 -4.84
CA VAL A 153 -3.60 7.67 -5.58
C VAL A 153 -4.58 6.62 -6.06
N VAL A 154 -4.31 6.02 -7.20
CA VAL A 154 -5.16 4.98 -7.80
C VAL A 154 -4.35 3.70 -7.98
N TYR A 155 -4.90 2.58 -7.51
CA TYR A 155 -4.39 1.25 -7.82
C TYR A 155 -4.99 0.81 -9.17
N HIS A 156 -4.12 0.59 -10.16
CA HIS A 156 -4.53 0.37 -11.53
C HIS A 156 -3.68 -0.69 -12.23
N LYS A 157 -4.22 -1.28 -13.27
CA LYS A 157 -3.48 -2.16 -14.16
C LYS A 157 -2.66 -1.35 -15.17
N ASP A 158 -1.34 -1.56 -15.22
CA ASP A 158 -0.47 -0.85 -16.16
C ASP A 158 -0.38 -1.58 -17.52
N GLY A 159 -1.34 -1.31 -18.37
CA GLY A 159 -1.40 -1.89 -19.70
C GLY A 159 -1.45 -3.42 -19.70
N ALA A 160 -0.42 -4.07 -20.25
CA ALA A 160 -0.27 -5.53 -20.26
C ALA A 160 0.50 -6.08 -19.05
N GLN A 161 0.97 -5.22 -18.16
CA GLN A 161 1.71 -5.59 -16.95
C GLN A 161 0.78 -5.83 -15.76
N THR A 162 1.36 -6.09 -14.60
CA THR A 162 0.69 -6.19 -13.31
C THR A 162 0.17 -4.82 -12.85
N HIS A 163 -0.58 -4.83 -11.74
CA HIS A 163 -1.07 -3.60 -11.14
C HIS A 163 0.06 -2.86 -10.41
N CYS A 164 -0.12 -1.56 -10.26
CA CYS A 164 0.75 -0.68 -9.49
C CYS A 164 -0.03 0.57 -9.07
N PHE A 165 0.61 1.47 -8.35
CA PHE A 165 0.03 2.77 -8.05
C PHE A 165 0.33 3.81 -9.14
N ARG A 166 -0.63 4.67 -9.40
CA ARG A 166 -0.47 5.91 -10.19
C ARG A 166 -1.06 7.11 -9.45
N PHE A 167 -0.57 8.28 -9.78
CA PHE A 167 -1.18 9.51 -9.28
C PHE A 167 -2.57 9.74 -9.91
N ALA A 168 -3.51 10.20 -9.10
CA ALA A 168 -4.85 10.52 -9.56
C ALA A 168 -4.85 11.71 -10.54
N ASN A 169 -5.66 11.63 -11.57
CA ASN A 169 -5.98 12.70 -12.51
C ASN A 169 -7.44 13.17 -12.34
N GLN A 170 -7.90 14.09 -13.16
CA GLN A 170 -9.27 14.62 -13.07
C GLN A 170 -10.34 13.57 -13.40
N GLY A 171 -10.04 12.58 -14.23
CA GLY A 171 -10.97 11.49 -14.57
C GLY A 171 -11.32 10.64 -13.37
N ASP A 172 -10.41 10.53 -12.41
CA ASP A 172 -10.57 9.71 -11.20
C ASP A 172 -11.49 10.35 -10.14
N ASP A 173 -12.05 11.54 -10.39
CA ASP A 173 -13.16 12.07 -9.58
C ASP A 173 -14.44 11.25 -9.76
N LYS A 174 -14.51 10.44 -10.83
CA LYS A 174 -15.48 9.36 -10.98
C LYS A 174 -14.98 8.10 -10.28
N ILE A 175 -15.11 8.08 -8.97
CA ILE A 175 -14.59 7.02 -8.12
C ILE A 175 -15.20 5.66 -8.47
N GLU A 176 -14.36 4.64 -8.63
CA GLU A 176 -14.74 3.31 -9.12
C GLU A 176 -14.94 2.27 -8.01
N ASN A 177 -14.41 2.50 -6.79
CA ASN A 177 -14.61 1.59 -5.67
C ASN A 177 -16.09 1.54 -5.23
N HIS A 178 -16.49 0.48 -4.54
CA HIS A 178 -17.89 0.26 -4.12
C HIS A 178 -18.42 1.36 -3.19
N LYS A 179 -17.58 1.95 -2.34
CA LYS A 179 -17.99 3.03 -1.41
C LYS A 179 -18.17 4.39 -2.08
N LYS A 180 -17.70 4.55 -3.32
CA LYS A 180 -17.78 5.80 -4.10
C LYS A 180 -17.17 7.02 -3.39
N VAL A 181 -16.13 6.78 -2.61
CA VAL A 181 -15.36 7.82 -1.92
C VAL A 181 -13.87 7.56 -2.06
N TRP A 182 -13.05 8.59 -1.94
CA TRP A 182 -11.61 8.41 -1.73
C TRP A 182 -11.41 7.66 -0.41
N PHE A 183 -10.88 6.45 -0.50
CA PHE A 183 -10.89 5.47 0.59
C PHE A 183 -9.62 5.53 1.43
N ARG A 184 -9.76 5.34 2.74
CA ARG A 184 -8.67 5.10 3.69
C ARG A 184 -8.98 3.88 4.51
N GLY A 185 -8.05 2.92 4.54
CA GLY A 185 -8.14 1.77 5.42
C GLY A 185 -7.65 2.06 6.83
N ASP A 186 -7.91 1.15 7.77
CA ASP A 186 -7.44 1.22 9.14
C ASP A 186 -5.91 1.18 9.19
N LEU A 187 -5.31 2.24 9.75
CA LEU A 187 -3.87 2.44 9.75
C LEU A 187 -3.21 1.77 10.96
N VAL A 188 -2.11 1.05 10.71
CA VAL A 188 -1.26 0.45 11.73
C VAL A 188 0.18 0.90 11.54
N SER A 189 0.70 1.68 12.50
CA SER A 189 2.10 2.10 12.50
C SER A 189 3.04 0.94 12.82
N TYR A 190 4.30 1.05 12.41
CA TYR A 190 5.35 0.06 12.68
C TYR A 190 5.42 -0.37 14.16
N ASP A 191 5.25 0.57 15.09
CA ASP A 191 5.21 0.30 16.53
C ASP A 191 3.77 0.16 17.07
N GLY A 192 2.76 0.26 16.22
CA GLY A 192 1.35 0.09 16.56
C GLY A 192 0.83 -1.34 16.50
N PHE A 193 1.62 -2.29 15.99
CA PHE A 193 1.23 -3.70 15.93
C PHE A 193 1.07 -4.28 17.33
N PRO A 194 0.11 -5.21 17.54
CA PRO A 194 0.08 -6.02 18.75
C PRO A 194 1.39 -6.80 18.95
N SER A 195 1.72 -7.11 20.20
CA SER A 195 2.97 -7.80 20.57
C SER A 195 3.16 -9.09 19.76
N GLY A 196 4.33 -9.23 19.12
CA GLY A 196 4.73 -10.39 18.32
C GLY A 196 4.07 -10.50 16.92
N ILE A 197 3.04 -9.72 16.63
CA ILE A 197 2.31 -9.78 15.35
C ILE A 197 3.15 -9.19 14.21
N ARG A 198 3.81 -8.03 14.45
CA ARG A 198 4.73 -7.43 13.47
C ARG A 198 5.85 -8.39 13.07
N ASP A 199 6.52 -8.98 14.06
CA ASP A 199 7.66 -9.84 13.81
C ASP A 199 7.24 -11.09 13.03
N LYS A 200 6.05 -11.63 13.32
CA LYS A 200 5.47 -12.75 12.58
C LYS A 200 5.15 -12.37 11.14
N LEU A 201 4.54 -11.20 10.90
CA LEU A 201 4.28 -10.70 9.55
C LEU A 201 5.57 -10.52 8.76
N PHE A 202 6.58 -9.88 9.36
CA PHE A 202 7.83 -9.56 8.69
C PHE A 202 8.74 -10.78 8.45
N ALA A 203 8.57 -11.83 9.23
CA ALA A 203 9.26 -13.11 9.00
C ALA A 203 8.63 -13.94 7.87
N HIS A 204 7.39 -13.64 7.48
CA HIS A 204 6.70 -14.41 6.45
C HIS A 204 7.27 -14.12 5.06
N ASN A 205 7.34 -15.16 4.24
CA ASN A 205 7.77 -15.07 2.84
C ASN A 205 6.54 -14.99 1.93
N PHE A 206 6.31 -13.83 1.33
CA PHE A 206 5.24 -13.60 0.37
C PHE A 206 5.64 -13.88 -1.10
N GLY A 207 6.70 -14.67 -1.32
CA GLY A 207 7.21 -14.96 -2.66
C GLY A 207 7.94 -13.74 -3.26
N ASP A 208 7.51 -13.31 -4.43
CA ASP A 208 8.11 -12.16 -5.13
C ASP A 208 7.68 -10.81 -4.54
N ALA A 209 6.55 -10.78 -3.83
CA ALA A 209 6.03 -9.57 -3.18
C ALA A 209 6.80 -9.27 -1.88
N THR A 210 7.19 -8.03 -1.69
CA THR A 210 8.07 -7.63 -0.57
C THR A 210 7.50 -6.47 0.23
N ILE A 211 7.33 -6.68 1.55
CA ILE A 211 6.98 -5.62 2.50
C ILE A 211 8.07 -4.55 2.51
N ALA A 212 7.73 -3.29 2.23
CA ALA A 212 8.72 -2.21 2.17
C ALA A 212 9.16 -1.71 3.53
N ILE A 213 8.32 -1.82 4.56
CA ILE A 213 8.55 -1.25 5.89
C ILE A 213 9.34 -2.14 6.85
N LYS A 214 9.71 -3.41 6.49
CA LYS A 214 10.58 -4.24 7.35
C LYS A 214 12.01 -3.69 7.41
N ASP A 215 12.73 -4.00 8.49
CA ASP A 215 14.10 -3.49 8.72
C ASP A 215 15.05 -3.77 7.55
N SER A 216 14.94 -4.95 6.94
CA SER A 216 15.81 -5.35 5.83
C SER A 216 15.52 -4.64 4.50
N THR A 217 14.33 -4.09 4.31
CA THR A 217 13.89 -3.49 3.04
C THR A 217 13.65 -1.99 3.11
N PHE A 218 13.32 -1.48 4.30
CA PHE A 218 12.92 -0.08 4.51
C PHE A 218 13.99 0.92 4.05
N PRO A 219 15.29 0.81 4.41
CA PRO A 219 16.30 1.76 3.93
C PRO A 219 16.47 1.73 2.40
N GLY A 220 16.33 0.55 1.79
CA GLY A 220 16.40 0.39 0.34
C GLY A 220 15.22 1.05 -0.38
N ASN A 221 14.01 0.89 0.15
CA ASN A 221 12.81 1.53 -0.40
C ASN A 221 12.82 3.05 -0.20
N ILE A 222 13.31 3.54 0.96
CA ILE A 222 13.55 4.99 1.15
C ILE A 222 14.42 5.54 0.03
N LYS A 223 15.56 4.89 -0.26
CA LYS A 223 16.50 5.34 -1.32
C LYS A 223 15.86 5.33 -2.71
N LYS A 224 15.02 4.33 -3.02
CA LYS A 224 14.32 4.26 -4.31
C LYS A 224 13.25 5.35 -4.45
N ALA A 225 12.54 5.66 -3.35
CA ALA A 225 11.48 6.68 -3.30
C ALA A 225 12.00 8.09 -3.07
N GLN A 226 13.32 8.28 -2.89
CA GLN A 226 13.92 9.56 -2.52
C GLN A 226 14.02 10.49 -3.73
N PRO A 227 13.41 11.70 -3.68
CA PRO A 227 13.61 12.72 -4.70
C PRO A 227 15.09 13.17 -4.75
N LYS A 228 15.57 13.51 -5.94
CA LYS A 228 16.98 13.92 -6.15
C LYS A 228 17.38 15.16 -5.35
N GLU A 229 16.41 16.02 -5.06
CA GLU A 229 16.58 17.26 -4.33
C GLU A 229 16.61 17.07 -2.80
N VAL A 230 16.26 15.89 -2.31
CA VAL A 230 16.17 15.58 -0.88
C VAL A 230 17.47 14.97 -0.38
N THR A 231 18.11 15.62 0.57
CA THR A 231 19.22 15.03 1.33
C THR A 231 18.66 14.27 2.52
N PHE A 232 18.78 12.95 2.54
CA PHE A 232 18.22 12.10 3.58
C PHE A 232 19.09 10.86 3.82
N ASP A 233 19.39 10.57 5.08
CA ASP A 233 20.03 9.32 5.47
C ASP A 233 18.97 8.30 5.86
N ALA A 234 18.82 7.27 5.03
CA ALA A 234 17.84 6.23 5.23
C ALA A 234 18.10 5.33 6.47
N ASN A 235 19.25 5.44 7.10
CA ASN A 235 19.64 4.65 8.28
C ASN A 235 19.53 5.42 9.61
N VAL A 236 19.31 6.73 9.53
CA VAL A 236 19.23 7.61 10.72
C VAL A 236 17.79 8.02 10.96
N ASP A 237 17.33 7.85 12.20
CA ASP A 237 16.06 8.39 12.67
C ASP A 237 16.37 9.38 13.81
N SER A 238 16.03 10.64 13.60
CA SER A 238 16.20 11.69 14.60
C SER A 238 14.94 11.89 15.47
N GLY A 239 13.94 11.05 15.27
CA GLY A 239 12.62 11.17 15.90
C GLY A 239 11.73 12.19 15.19
N LEU A 240 10.42 12.08 15.44
CA LEU A 240 9.44 13.04 14.94
C LEU A 240 9.61 14.38 15.66
N LEU A 241 9.57 15.42 14.89
CA LEU A 241 9.66 16.81 15.31
C LEU A 241 8.39 17.30 16.02
#